data_0c9cfdefefced8cddd9556dc0ede3959
#
_entry.id   0c9cfdefefced8cddd9556dc0ede3959
#
_cell.length_a   1.000
_cell.length_b   1.000
_cell.length_c   1.000
_cell.angle_alpha   90.00
_cell.angle_beta   90.00
_cell.angle_gamma   90.00
#
_symmetry.space_group_name_H-M   'P 1'
#
loop_
_entity.id
_entity.type
_entity.pdbx_description
1 polymer ?
#
loop_
_entity_poly.entity_id
_entity_poly.type
_entity_poly.pdbx_seq_one_letter_code
_entity_poly.pdbx_strand_id
1 'polypeptide(L)'
;MALKQPDFWDGLDISSVDMAEVEKSCDEVLSRAKKMEAAFDRKDGEARRRRLFLRIAAGVAAAVAFILVPAISVMYVHSSRSEVRTIVADYVEVCAAKGEIREVILPDQSRVTLNSGSVLLYPEVFSETRSVHLSGEAVFDVTASEDHPFVVRTADVNVKVHGTRFNVSSYPDEKQVDVTLCRGAVRVSPSGDLDNAVELLPDQNYHYDKASGTYVISTVSSAEFTCWESGSLSFHSQDIHSVARAISRRFNVNVYVTDGKYDKAVITAKFIHGETLDEQVSAICRLVPGMKYTVKDGNIYIR
;
A
#
# COMPACT_ATOMS: atom_id res chain seq x y z
N MET A 1 31.91 7.30 19.80
CA MET A 1 33.15 6.86 19.19
C MET A 1 32.94 5.43 18.70
N ALA A 2 32.54 5.27 17.44
CA ALA A 2 32.18 3.99 16.85
C ALA A 2 33.44 3.35 16.27
N LEU A 3 33.79 2.17 16.78
CA LEU A 3 34.88 1.35 16.24
C LEU A 3 34.45 0.77 14.89
N LYS A 4 35.11 1.25 13.84
CA LYS A 4 35.05 0.67 12.50
C LYS A 4 35.69 -0.72 12.56
N GLN A 5 34.90 -1.77 12.36
CA GLN A 5 35.43 -3.11 12.08
C GLN A 5 36.08 -3.10 10.69
N PRO A 6 37.26 -3.65 10.50
CA PRO A 6 37.86 -3.76 9.18
C PRO A 6 37.15 -4.83 8.36
N ASP A 7 36.85 -4.46 7.11
CA ASP A 7 36.29 -5.33 6.06
C ASP A 7 37.32 -6.42 5.66
N PHE A 8 37.44 -7.45 6.50
CA PHE A 8 38.30 -8.60 6.24
C PHE A 8 37.75 -9.55 5.16
N TRP A 9 36.44 -9.40 4.85
CA TRP A 9 35.73 -10.38 4.01
C TRP A 9 35.48 -9.92 2.57
N ASP A 10 35.77 -8.65 2.23
CA ASP A 10 35.50 -8.09 0.90
C ASP A 10 36.46 -8.56 -0.22
N GLY A 11 37.41 -9.42 0.10
CA GLY A 11 38.42 -9.91 -0.86
C GLY A 11 38.39 -11.43 -1.13
N LEU A 12 37.48 -12.18 -0.51
CA LEU A 12 37.37 -13.62 -0.71
C LEU A 12 36.38 -13.93 -1.83
N ASP A 13 36.90 -14.11 -3.04
CA ASP A 13 36.15 -14.64 -4.17
C ASP A 13 35.87 -16.15 -3.94
N ILE A 14 34.70 -16.45 -3.38
CA ILE A 14 34.25 -17.83 -3.09
C ILE A 14 33.69 -18.52 -4.35
N SER A 15 33.56 -17.79 -5.46
CA SER A 15 33.10 -18.36 -6.74
C SER A 15 34.11 -19.34 -7.36
N SER A 16 35.35 -19.36 -6.84
CA SER A 16 36.44 -20.22 -7.32
C SER A 16 36.77 -21.38 -6.38
N VAL A 17 36.00 -21.64 -5.31
CA VAL A 17 36.23 -22.82 -4.47
C VAL A 17 35.74 -24.06 -5.17
N ASP A 18 36.68 -24.79 -5.77
CA ASP A 18 36.39 -26.09 -6.37
C ASP A 18 36.09 -27.10 -5.25
N MET A 19 34.81 -27.52 -5.17
CA MET A 19 34.34 -28.53 -4.19
C MET A 19 35.14 -29.85 -4.33
N ALA A 20 35.70 -30.16 -5.50
CA ALA A 20 36.55 -31.31 -5.71
C ALA A 20 37.90 -31.16 -4.99
N GLU A 21 38.43 -29.94 -4.88
CA GLU A 21 39.67 -29.63 -4.16
C GLU A 21 39.48 -29.70 -2.63
N VAL A 22 38.30 -29.28 -2.13
CA VAL A 22 37.93 -29.42 -0.73
C VAL A 22 37.77 -30.91 -0.35
N GLU A 23 37.09 -31.69 -1.18
CA GLU A 23 36.92 -33.15 -0.98
C GLU A 23 38.26 -33.87 -1.00
N LYS A 24 39.15 -33.53 -1.93
CA LYS A 24 40.50 -34.05 -2.01
C LYS A 24 41.35 -33.69 -0.77
N SER A 25 41.20 -32.48 -0.25
CA SER A 25 41.89 -32.04 0.95
C SER A 25 41.36 -32.77 2.21
N CYS A 26 40.08 -33.06 2.28
CA CYS A 26 39.49 -33.89 3.34
C CYS A 26 39.98 -35.32 3.30
N ASP A 27 40.06 -35.93 2.09
CA ASP A 27 40.58 -37.27 1.93
C ASP A 27 42.07 -37.38 2.27
N GLU A 28 42.87 -36.37 1.97
CA GLU A 28 44.27 -36.29 2.33
C GLU A 28 44.48 -36.23 3.84
N VAL A 29 43.68 -35.43 4.54
CA VAL A 29 43.68 -35.32 6.03
C VAL A 29 43.26 -36.68 6.65
N LEU A 30 42.22 -37.32 6.14
CA LEU A 30 41.76 -38.63 6.58
C LEU A 30 42.80 -39.71 6.34
N SER A 31 43.51 -39.68 5.20
CA SER A 31 44.56 -40.66 4.90
C SER A 31 45.77 -40.48 5.81
N ARG A 32 46.15 -39.27 6.16
CA ARG A 32 47.21 -38.93 7.15
C ARG A 32 46.84 -39.38 8.57
N ALA A 33 45.58 -39.20 8.96
CA ALA A 33 45.08 -39.68 10.26
C ALA A 33 45.17 -41.22 10.37
N LYS A 34 44.77 -41.97 9.29
CA LYS A 34 44.89 -43.44 9.25
C LYS A 34 46.34 -43.91 9.28
N LYS A 35 47.27 -43.22 8.57
CA LYS A 35 48.70 -43.57 8.63
C LYS A 35 49.32 -43.34 10.00
N MET A 36 48.92 -42.29 10.70
CA MET A 36 49.39 -42.05 12.08
C MET A 36 48.83 -43.11 13.04
N GLU A 37 47.60 -43.58 12.86
CA GLU A 37 46.99 -44.65 13.64
C GLU A 37 47.78 -45.97 13.50
N ALA A 38 48.14 -46.33 12.29
CA ALA A 38 48.94 -47.53 11.99
C ALA A 38 50.38 -47.49 12.55
N ALA A 39 50.97 -46.31 12.73
CA ALA A 39 52.31 -46.12 13.31
C ALA A 39 52.28 -46.19 14.83
N PHE A 40 51.15 -45.95 15.47
CA PHE A 40 51.01 -45.93 16.95
C PHE A 40 50.68 -47.31 17.54
N ASP A 41 50.32 -48.27 16.73
CA ASP A 41 49.84 -49.61 17.15
C ASP A 41 50.90 -50.53 17.73
N ARG A 42 52.13 -50.05 17.88
CA ARG A 42 53.27 -50.88 18.31
C ARG A 42 53.74 -50.75 19.75
N LYS A 43 53.28 -49.78 20.53
CA LYS A 43 53.68 -49.71 21.96
C LYS A 43 52.65 -48.95 22.83
N ASP A 44 52.19 -49.58 23.89
CA ASP A 44 51.59 -49.09 25.12
C ASP A 44 50.05 -48.93 25.23
N GLY A 45 49.52 -49.78 26.10
CA GLY A 45 48.35 -49.62 26.98
C GLY A 45 47.02 -49.06 26.44
N GLU A 46 46.00 -49.90 26.38
CA GLU A 46 44.63 -49.59 25.89
C GLU A 46 43.98 -48.31 26.48
N ALA A 47 44.28 -47.95 27.68
CA ALA A 47 43.71 -46.77 28.35
C ALA A 47 44.29 -45.44 27.88
N ARG A 48 45.57 -45.41 27.47
CA ARG A 48 46.23 -44.22 26.95
C ARG A 48 45.84 -43.99 25.48
N ARG A 49 45.60 -45.07 24.73
CA ARG A 49 45.09 -45.10 23.35
C ARG A 49 43.70 -44.44 23.26
N ARG A 50 42.79 -44.81 24.15
CA ARG A 50 41.40 -44.28 24.14
C ARG A 50 41.32 -42.79 24.43
N ARG A 51 42.19 -42.27 25.30
CA ARG A 51 42.24 -40.81 25.59
C ARG A 51 42.89 -40.02 24.47
N LEU A 52 43.87 -40.58 23.79
CA LEU A 52 44.54 -39.92 22.64
C LEU A 52 43.62 -39.91 21.43
N PHE A 53 42.91 -41.01 21.18
CA PHE A 53 41.92 -41.12 20.11
C PHE A 53 40.78 -40.14 20.29
N LEU A 54 40.26 -40.00 21.50
CA LEU A 54 39.22 -39.00 21.84
C LEU A 54 39.71 -37.56 21.63
N ARG A 55 40.95 -37.25 21.95
CA ARG A 55 41.53 -35.91 21.70
C ARG A 55 41.74 -35.59 20.22
N ILE A 56 42.20 -36.56 19.44
CA ILE A 56 42.36 -36.40 18.01
C ILE A 56 41.01 -36.30 17.31
N ALA A 57 40.03 -37.15 17.70
CA ALA A 57 38.68 -37.11 17.15
C ALA A 57 37.98 -35.75 17.50
N ALA A 58 38.16 -35.26 18.74
CA ALA A 58 37.65 -33.95 19.12
C ALA A 58 38.32 -32.79 18.36
N GLY A 59 39.63 -32.89 18.11
CA GLY A 59 40.37 -31.90 17.32
C GLY A 59 39.94 -31.84 15.84
N VAL A 60 39.73 -33.04 15.25
CA VAL A 60 39.22 -33.14 13.86
C VAL A 60 37.78 -32.65 13.74
N ALA A 61 36.92 -33.03 14.71
CA ALA A 61 35.55 -32.53 14.75
C ALA A 61 35.49 -31.00 14.91
N ALA A 62 36.36 -30.43 15.75
CA ALA A 62 36.46 -28.98 15.93
C ALA A 62 36.96 -28.28 14.67
N ALA A 63 37.94 -28.85 13.95
CA ALA A 63 38.44 -28.28 12.70
C ALA A 63 37.40 -28.32 11.58
N VAL A 64 36.67 -29.45 11.47
CA VAL A 64 35.58 -29.59 10.51
C VAL A 64 34.42 -28.62 10.85
N ALA A 65 34.06 -28.47 12.12
CA ALA A 65 33.06 -27.49 12.53
C ALA A 65 33.50 -26.05 12.28
N PHE A 66 34.79 -25.74 12.46
CA PHE A 66 35.33 -24.40 12.20
C PHE A 66 35.34 -24.02 10.72
N ILE A 67 35.34 -25.01 9.80
CA ILE A 67 35.27 -24.79 8.36
C ILE A 67 33.81 -24.82 7.88
N LEU A 68 33.00 -25.77 8.36
CA LEU A 68 31.63 -25.96 7.87
C LEU A 68 30.66 -24.90 8.40
N VAL A 69 30.80 -24.45 9.65
CA VAL A 69 29.91 -23.46 10.24
C VAL A 69 29.99 -22.10 9.52
N PRO A 70 31.19 -21.54 9.22
CA PRO A 70 31.28 -20.33 8.41
C PRO A 70 30.78 -20.54 6.98
N ALA A 71 31.12 -21.69 6.35
CA ALA A 71 30.68 -21.98 4.99
C ALA A 71 29.15 -22.08 4.87
N ILE A 72 28.49 -22.76 5.84
CA ILE A 72 27.04 -22.85 5.92
C ILE A 72 26.44 -21.47 6.26
N SER A 73 27.05 -20.70 7.15
CA SER A 73 26.61 -19.34 7.47
C SER A 73 26.68 -18.40 6.27
N VAL A 74 27.78 -18.46 5.50
CA VAL A 74 27.94 -17.67 4.26
C VAL A 74 26.91 -18.13 3.22
N MET A 75 26.68 -19.43 3.07
CA MET A 75 25.70 -19.99 2.15
C MET A 75 24.26 -19.60 2.57
N TYR A 76 23.96 -19.58 3.88
CA TYR A 76 22.67 -19.15 4.41
C TYR A 76 22.46 -17.65 4.24
N VAL A 77 23.49 -16.83 4.49
CA VAL A 77 23.46 -15.37 4.26
C VAL A 77 23.38 -15.06 2.77
N HIS A 78 24.01 -15.84 1.92
CA HIS A 78 23.95 -15.67 0.46
C HIS A 78 22.61 -16.13 -0.12
N SER A 79 22.05 -17.22 0.40
CA SER A 79 20.69 -17.70 0.09
C SER A 79 19.59 -16.76 0.61
N SER A 80 19.85 -16.07 1.73
CA SER A 80 18.93 -15.07 2.30
C SER A 80 19.11 -13.69 1.68
N ARG A 81 20.18 -13.43 0.97
CA ARG A 81 20.30 -12.37 -0.02
C ARG A 81 19.62 -12.80 -1.31
N SER A 82 18.32 -13.11 -1.25
CA SER A 82 17.46 -12.81 -2.38
C SER A 82 17.82 -11.36 -2.74
N GLU A 83 18.35 -11.15 -3.93
CA GLU A 83 18.49 -9.81 -4.47
C GLU A 83 17.14 -9.14 -4.27
N VAL A 84 17.01 -8.33 -3.24
CA VAL A 84 16.04 -7.26 -3.25
C VAL A 84 16.57 -6.37 -4.38
N ARG A 85 16.28 -6.78 -5.63
CA ARG A 85 16.20 -5.84 -6.71
C ARG A 85 15.15 -4.86 -6.22
N THR A 86 15.62 -3.77 -5.67
CA THR A 86 14.81 -2.57 -5.58
C THR A 86 14.53 -2.24 -7.04
N ILE A 87 13.49 -2.85 -7.60
CA ILE A 87 12.84 -2.33 -8.79
C ILE A 87 12.32 -1.01 -8.23
N VAL A 88 13.05 0.07 -8.47
CA VAL A 88 12.49 1.40 -8.40
C VAL A 88 11.45 1.38 -9.50
N ALA A 89 10.24 0.98 -9.17
CA ALA A 89 9.13 1.09 -10.07
C ALA A 89 9.01 2.60 -10.32
N ASP A 90 9.22 3.03 -11.56
CA ASP A 90 8.92 4.39 -11.93
C ASP A 90 7.42 4.57 -11.76
N TYR A 91 7.06 5.47 -10.84
CA TYR A 91 5.68 5.79 -10.56
C TYR A 91 5.26 6.99 -11.39
N VAL A 92 4.08 6.89 -11.95
CA VAL A 92 3.38 7.99 -12.62
C VAL A 92 2.46 8.65 -11.62
N GLU A 93 2.60 9.97 -11.44
CA GLU A 93 1.68 10.79 -10.66
C GLU A 93 0.77 11.57 -11.61
N VAL A 94 -0.54 11.46 -11.39
CA VAL A 94 -1.55 12.21 -12.11
C VAL A 94 -2.41 12.99 -11.13
N CYS A 95 -2.44 14.32 -11.31
CA CYS A 95 -3.24 15.22 -10.50
C CYS A 95 -4.38 15.80 -11.33
N ALA A 96 -5.59 15.82 -10.77
CA ALA A 96 -6.69 16.65 -11.22
C ALA A 96 -6.68 17.95 -10.39
N ALA A 97 -6.50 19.09 -11.02
CA ALA A 97 -6.54 20.37 -10.35
C ALA A 97 -7.94 20.66 -9.76
N LYS A 98 -8.04 21.61 -8.83
CA LYS A 98 -9.36 22.09 -8.40
C LYS A 98 -10.13 22.65 -9.60
N GLY A 99 -11.38 22.29 -9.73
CA GLY A 99 -12.23 22.62 -10.88
C GLY A 99 -12.08 21.70 -12.09
N GLU A 100 -11.13 20.77 -12.07
CA GLU A 100 -10.85 19.83 -13.16
C GLU A 100 -11.39 18.43 -12.83
N ILE A 101 -11.93 17.75 -13.85
CA ILE A 101 -12.17 16.31 -13.87
C ILE A 101 -11.22 15.74 -14.93
N ARG A 102 -10.46 14.69 -14.55
CA ARG A 102 -9.42 14.17 -15.43
C ARG A 102 -9.56 12.66 -15.62
N GLU A 103 -9.58 12.23 -16.87
CA GLU A 103 -9.59 10.81 -17.22
C GLU A 103 -8.16 10.30 -17.44
N VAL A 104 -7.86 9.09 -16.93
CA VAL A 104 -6.58 8.40 -17.02
C VAL A 104 -6.83 6.97 -17.48
N ILE A 105 -6.06 6.51 -18.46
CA ILE A 105 -6.02 5.10 -18.86
C ILE A 105 -4.76 4.49 -18.27
N LEU A 106 -4.94 3.46 -17.46
CA LEU A 106 -3.85 2.75 -16.79
C LEU A 106 -3.19 1.73 -17.73
N PRO A 107 -1.98 1.21 -17.38
CA PRO A 107 -1.26 0.23 -18.20
C PRO A 107 -2.05 -1.07 -18.52
N ASP A 108 -2.99 -1.46 -17.66
CA ASP A 108 -3.88 -2.62 -17.84
C ASP A 108 -5.17 -2.29 -18.62
N GLN A 109 -5.27 -1.11 -19.21
CA GLN A 109 -6.44 -0.57 -19.89
C GLN A 109 -7.63 -0.27 -18.97
N SER A 110 -7.46 -0.32 -17.66
CA SER A 110 -8.44 0.20 -16.72
C SER A 110 -8.56 1.71 -16.87
N ARG A 111 -9.81 2.22 -16.75
CA ARG A 111 -10.10 3.64 -16.85
C ARG A 111 -10.35 4.22 -15.47
N VAL A 112 -9.74 5.34 -15.18
CA VAL A 112 -9.91 6.07 -13.92
C VAL A 112 -10.32 7.50 -14.23
N THR A 113 -11.45 7.93 -13.70
CA THR A 113 -11.86 9.34 -13.73
C THR A 113 -11.56 9.95 -12.38
N LEU A 114 -10.69 10.96 -12.33
CA LEU A 114 -10.32 11.70 -11.11
C LEU A 114 -11.21 12.91 -10.92
N ASN A 115 -11.76 13.08 -9.75
CA ASN A 115 -12.51 14.28 -9.37
C ASN A 115 -11.55 15.40 -8.95
N SER A 116 -12.09 16.62 -8.86
CA SER A 116 -11.36 17.86 -8.54
C SER A 116 -10.53 17.76 -7.26
N GLY A 117 -9.26 18.12 -7.36
CA GLY A 117 -8.32 18.11 -6.24
C GLY A 117 -7.81 16.71 -5.85
N SER A 118 -7.90 15.72 -6.75
CA SER A 118 -7.47 14.35 -6.51
C SER A 118 -6.11 14.06 -7.13
N VAL A 119 -5.39 13.12 -6.52
CA VAL A 119 -4.08 12.64 -6.96
C VAL A 119 -4.12 11.12 -7.04
N LEU A 120 -3.67 10.58 -8.16
CA LEU A 120 -3.48 9.16 -8.40
C LEU A 120 -2.01 8.86 -8.66
N LEU A 121 -1.47 7.88 -7.93
CA LEU A 121 -0.11 7.40 -8.10
C LEU A 121 -0.16 5.91 -8.47
N TYR A 122 0.50 5.53 -9.57
CA TYR A 122 0.54 4.15 -10.04
C TYR A 122 1.89 3.83 -10.72
N PRO A 123 2.35 2.56 -10.73
CA PRO A 123 3.59 2.19 -11.40
C PRO A 123 3.40 2.18 -12.93
N GLU A 124 4.43 2.52 -13.69
CA GLU A 124 4.40 2.45 -15.15
C GLU A 124 4.09 1.04 -15.68
N VAL A 125 4.47 0.01 -14.92
CA VAL A 125 4.18 -1.40 -15.21
C VAL A 125 3.65 -2.07 -13.96
N PHE A 126 2.48 -2.68 -14.06
CA PHE A 126 1.92 -3.47 -12.97
C PHE A 126 2.67 -4.81 -12.79
N SER A 127 2.84 -5.22 -11.54
CA SER A 127 3.30 -6.56 -11.14
C SER A 127 2.11 -7.53 -11.04
N GLU A 128 2.28 -8.64 -10.34
CA GLU A 128 1.21 -9.63 -10.08
C GLU A 128 -0.04 -8.98 -9.44
N THR A 129 0.14 -7.94 -8.62
CA THR A 129 -0.95 -7.13 -8.07
C THR A 129 -0.93 -5.75 -8.73
N ARG A 130 -2.03 -5.37 -9.35
CA ARG A 130 -2.25 -4.06 -9.94
C ARG A 130 -2.60 -3.06 -8.83
N SER A 131 -1.59 -2.39 -8.27
CA SER A 131 -1.80 -1.50 -7.11
C SER A 131 -1.65 -0.04 -7.50
N VAL A 132 -2.61 0.79 -7.05
CA VAL A 132 -2.60 2.23 -7.21
C VAL A 132 -2.85 2.92 -5.86
N HIS A 133 -2.38 4.17 -5.72
CA HIS A 133 -2.62 4.97 -4.53
C HIS A 133 -3.49 6.17 -4.91
N LEU A 134 -4.54 6.40 -4.13
CA LEU A 134 -5.48 7.50 -4.31
C LEU A 134 -5.48 8.42 -3.08
N SER A 135 -5.38 9.71 -3.35
CA SER A 135 -5.71 10.78 -2.41
C SER A 135 -6.75 11.69 -3.07
N GLY A 136 -7.98 11.72 -2.56
CA GLY A 136 -9.10 12.42 -3.18
C GLY A 136 -10.21 11.46 -3.62
N GLU A 137 -10.86 11.75 -4.73
CA GLU A 137 -12.00 10.96 -5.23
C GLU A 137 -11.79 10.53 -6.67
N ALA A 138 -12.13 9.26 -6.94
CA ALA A 138 -12.07 8.71 -8.29
C ALA A 138 -13.13 7.64 -8.53
N VAL A 139 -13.63 7.59 -9.77
CA VAL A 139 -14.35 6.43 -10.30
C VAL A 139 -13.36 5.55 -11.06
N PHE A 140 -13.35 4.28 -10.70
CA PHE A 140 -12.56 3.24 -11.35
C PHE A 140 -13.48 2.35 -12.19
N ASP A 141 -13.13 2.13 -13.45
CA ASP A 141 -13.72 1.09 -14.32
C ASP A 141 -12.59 0.11 -14.66
N VAL A 142 -12.47 -0.93 -13.82
CA VAL A 142 -11.31 -1.83 -13.84
C VAL A 142 -11.52 -2.96 -14.81
N THR A 143 -10.53 -3.19 -15.68
CA THR A 143 -10.48 -4.33 -16.59
C THR A 143 -10.44 -5.64 -15.83
N ALA A 144 -11.32 -6.58 -16.21
CA ALA A 144 -11.45 -7.87 -15.52
C ALA A 144 -10.17 -8.72 -15.66
N SER A 145 -9.70 -9.25 -14.52
CA SER A 145 -8.61 -10.23 -14.43
C SER A 145 -8.74 -11.02 -13.15
N GLU A 146 -8.90 -12.34 -13.23
CA GLU A 146 -9.01 -13.21 -12.06
C GLU A 146 -7.66 -13.43 -11.38
N ASP A 147 -6.60 -13.59 -12.17
CA ASP A 147 -5.25 -13.92 -11.68
C ASP A 147 -4.52 -12.69 -11.10
N HIS A 148 -4.84 -11.48 -11.58
CA HIS A 148 -4.17 -10.25 -11.19
C HIS A 148 -5.15 -9.29 -10.53
N PRO A 149 -5.31 -9.34 -9.20
CA PRO A 149 -6.21 -8.43 -8.48
C PRO A 149 -5.78 -6.97 -8.62
N PHE A 150 -6.75 -6.07 -8.66
CA PHE A 150 -6.54 -4.63 -8.64
C PHE A 150 -6.79 -4.09 -7.23
N VAL A 151 -5.89 -3.27 -6.72
CA VAL A 151 -5.95 -2.74 -5.35
C VAL A 151 -5.82 -1.23 -5.37
N VAL A 152 -6.85 -0.53 -4.91
CA VAL A 152 -6.77 0.91 -4.59
C VAL A 152 -6.39 1.06 -3.13
N ARG A 153 -5.28 1.74 -2.88
CA ARG A 153 -4.80 2.07 -1.55
C ARG A 153 -5.08 3.53 -1.25
N THR A 154 -5.71 3.79 -0.13
CA THR A 154 -5.82 5.13 0.44
C THR A 154 -5.11 5.19 1.79
N ALA A 155 -5.11 6.33 2.45
CA ALA A 155 -4.54 6.45 3.80
C ALA A 155 -5.29 5.57 4.82
N ASP A 156 -6.61 5.43 4.66
CA ASP A 156 -7.50 4.87 5.68
C ASP A 156 -8.06 3.50 5.30
N VAL A 157 -8.23 3.19 4.01
CA VAL A 157 -8.83 1.93 3.53
C VAL A 157 -8.10 1.37 2.32
N ASN A 158 -8.20 0.06 2.14
CA ASN A 158 -7.79 -0.66 0.93
C ASN A 158 -9.02 -1.24 0.23
N VAL A 159 -9.07 -1.14 -1.09
CA VAL A 159 -10.17 -1.63 -1.93
C VAL A 159 -9.61 -2.62 -2.93
N LYS A 160 -10.05 -3.88 -2.88
CA LYS A 160 -9.59 -4.96 -3.76
C LYS A 160 -10.72 -5.41 -4.68
N VAL A 161 -10.41 -5.51 -5.99
CA VAL A 161 -11.36 -5.92 -7.03
C VAL A 161 -10.68 -6.81 -8.08
N HIS A 162 -11.50 -7.49 -8.92
CA HIS A 162 -11.04 -8.31 -10.04
C HIS A 162 -11.56 -7.82 -11.40
N GLY A 163 -12.50 -6.88 -11.44
CA GLY A 163 -13.12 -6.36 -12.67
C GLY A 163 -14.44 -5.68 -12.32
N THR A 164 -14.40 -4.40 -11.97
CA THR A 164 -15.45 -3.75 -11.20
C THR A 164 -15.50 -2.27 -11.55
N ARG A 165 -16.70 -1.68 -11.54
CA ARG A 165 -16.88 -0.23 -11.56
C ARG A 165 -17.33 0.25 -10.18
N PHE A 166 -16.58 1.17 -9.59
CA PHE A 166 -16.81 1.67 -8.24
C PHE A 166 -16.23 3.08 -8.06
N ASN A 167 -16.77 3.83 -7.09
CA ASN A 167 -16.25 5.11 -6.64
C ASN A 167 -15.51 4.97 -5.32
N VAL A 168 -14.42 5.69 -5.16
CA VAL A 168 -13.71 5.85 -3.88
C VAL A 168 -13.54 7.33 -3.62
N SER A 169 -14.05 7.82 -2.48
CA SER A 169 -13.86 9.19 -2.00
C SER A 169 -13.07 9.15 -0.69
N SER A 170 -11.80 9.57 -0.74
CA SER A 170 -10.87 9.58 0.39
C SER A 170 -10.01 10.85 0.39
N TYR A 171 -10.67 12.00 0.54
CA TYR A 171 -9.98 13.27 0.67
C TYR A 171 -9.32 13.40 2.06
N PRO A 172 -8.08 13.90 2.14
CA PRO A 172 -7.38 14.06 3.43
C PRO A 172 -8.07 15.00 4.41
N ASP A 173 -8.77 16.01 3.88
CA ASP A 173 -9.50 17.03 4.64
C ASP A 173 -10.94 16.64 5.00
N GLU A 174 -11.41 15.46 4.56
CA GLU A 174 -12.72 14.89 4.96
C GLU A 174 -12.58 13.95 6.15
N LYS A 175 -13.64 13.88 6.96
CA LYS A 175 -13.70 13.05 8.18
C LYS A 175 -14.00 11.59 7.88
N GLN A 176 -14.44 11.27 6.68
CA GLN A 176 -14.87 9.94 6.25
C GLN A 176 -14.19 9.51 4.96
N VAL A 177 -14.28 8.21 4.71
CA VAL A 177 -14.01 7.60 3.41
C VAL A 177 -15.27 6.89 2.95
N ASP A 178 -15.63 7.08 1.69
CA ASP A 178 -16.77 6.40 1.06
C ASP A 178 -16.28 5.52 -0.10
N VAL A 179 -16.75 4.27 -0.12
CA VAL A 179 -16.53 3.34 -1.25
C VAL A 179 -17.89 2.86 -1.73
N THR A 180 -18.25 3.20 -2.95
CA THR A 180 -19.57 2.86 -3.53
C THR A 180 -19.40 1.93 -4.70
N LEU A 181 -20.06 0.76 -4.65
CA LEU A 181 -20.03 -0.21 -5.74
C LEU A 181 -21.14 0.06 -6.75
N CYS A 182 -20.74 0.23 -8.04
CA CYS A 182 -21.69 0.39 -9.15
C CYS A 182 -21.97 -0.95 -9.84
N ARG A 183 -20.93 -1.76 -10.12
CA ARG A 183 -21.05 -3.02 -10.85
C ARG A 183 -19.90 -3.96 -10.49
N GLY A 184 -20.18 -5.25 -10.34
CA GLY A 184 -19.18 -6.27 -10.01
C GLY A 184 -19.16 -6.59 -8.52
N ALA A 185 -17.98 -6.80 -7.95
CA ALA A 185 -17.77 -7.08 -6.54
C ALA A 185 -16.55 -6.32 -6.02
N VAL A 186 -16.64 -5.80 -4.81
CA VAL A 186 -15.58 -5.04 -4.13
C VAL A 186 -15.35 -5.64 -2.75
N ARG A 187 -14.09 -5.83 -2.37
CA ARG A 187 -13.71 -6.11 -0.99
C ARG A 187 -13.00 -4.90 -0.41
N VAL A 188 -13.53 -4.37 0.69
CA VAL A 188 -13.00 -3.20 1.40
C VAL A 188 -12.49 -3.62 2.76
N SER A 189 -11.31 -3.15 3.13
CA SER A 189 -10.75 -3.31 4.48
C SER A 189 -10.15 -2.00 4.99
N PRO A 190 -10.16 -1.74 6.30
CA PRO A 190 -9.34 -0.68 6.89
C PRO A 190 -7.87 -0.86 6.52
N SER A 191 -7.13 0.24 6.42
CA SER A 191 -5.69 0.21 6.13
C SER A 191 -4.95 -0.54 7.25
N GLY A 192 -4.10 -1.51 6.88
CA GLY A 192 -3.38 -2.35 7.84
C GLY A 192 -4.13 -3.61 8.32
N ASP A 193 -5.41 -3.77 7.98
CA ASP A 193 -6.22 -4.94 8.37
C ASP A 193 -6.81 -5.63 7.13
N LEU A 194 -6.00 -6.43 6.45
CA LEU A 194 -6.41 -7.14 5.24
C LEU A 194 -7.31 -8.36 5.52
N ASP A 195 -7.32 -8.86 6.76
CA ASP A 195 -8.05 -10.06 7.15
C ASP A 195 -9.53 -9.77 7.39
N ASN A 196 -9.87 -8.55 7.80
CA ASN A 196 -11.25 -8.11 8.07
C ASN A 196 -11.88 -7.38 6.86
N ALA A 197 -11.62 -7.85 5.64
CA ALA A 197 -12.24 -7.29 4.46
C ALA A 197 -13.73 -7.66 4.35
N VAL A 198 -14.56 -6.67 4.10
CA VAL A 198 -16.00 -6.85 3.83
C VAL A 198 -16.27 -6.76 2.34
N GLU A 199 -17.25 -7.52 1.87
CA GLU A 199 -17.68 -7.53 0.48
C GLU A 199 -18.91 -6.65 0.30
N LEU A 200 -18.89 -5.81 -0.75
CA LEU A 200 -20.02 -4.99 -1.14
C LEU A 200 -20.74 -5.61 -2.33
N LEU A 201 -22.06 -5.48 -2.33
CA LEU A 201 -22.93 -5.73 -3.45
C LEU A 201 -23.18 -4.44 -4.26
N PRO A 202 -23.59 -4.52 -5.53
CA PRO A 202 -23.98 -3.34 -6.30
C PRO A 202 -24.99 -2.46 -5.54
N ASP A 203 -24.86 -1.16 -5.69
CA ASP A 203 -25.63 -0.14 -4.98
C ASP A 203 -25.45 -0.18 -3.45
N GLN A 204 -24.30 -0.66 -2.97
CA GLN A 204 -23.90 -0.48 -1.58
C GLN A 204 -22.77 0.54 -1.46
N ASN A 205 -22.82 1.32 -0.37
CA ASN A 205 -21.79 2.24 0.07
C ASN A 205 -21.20 1.76 1.40
N TYR A 206 -19.87 1.66 1.44
CA TYR A 206 -19.09 1.49 2.65
C TYR A 206 -18.67 2.88 3.13
N HIS A 207 -19.24 3.33 4.23
CA HIS A 207 -18.96 4.61 4.86
C HIS A 207 -18.06 4.38 6.08
N TYR A 208 -16.82 4.86 6.04
CA TYR A 208 -15.82 4.71 7.10
C TYR A 208 -15.58 6.04 7.79
N ASP A 209 -15.79 6.11 9.09
CA ASP A 209 -15.47 7.27 9.93
C ASP A 209 -14.03 7.18 10.43
N LYS A 210 -13.21 8.15 10.05
CA LYS A 210 -11.76 8.18 10.35
C LYS A 210 -11.48 8.39 11.84
N ALA A 211 -12.37 9.08 12.56
CA ALA A 211 -12.15 9.41 13.97
C ALA A 211 -12.42 8.20 14.88
N SER A 212 -13.48 7.44 14.59
CA SER A 212 -13.85 6.25 15.38
C SER A 212 -13.19 4.97 14.87
N GLY A 213 -12.71 4.95 13.61
CA GLY A 213 -12.21 3.74 12.96
C GLY A 213 -13.30 2.71 12.67
N THR A 214 -14.57 3.12 12.65
CA THR A 214 -15.71 2.24 12.40
C THR A 214 -16.32 2.48 11.02
N TYR A 215 -17.06 1.51 10.51
CA TYR A 215 -17.74 1.64 9.23
C TYR A 215 -19.21 1.20 9.31
N VAL A 216 -19.99 1.69 8.35
CA VAL A 216 -21.38 1.30 8.12
C VAL A 216 -21.55 1.00 6.64
N ILE A 217 -22.30 -0.08 6.33
CA ILE A 217 -22.70 -0.41 4.96
C ILE A 217 -24.17 -0.04 4.80
N SER A 218 -24.47 0.72 3.76
CA SER A 218 -25.85 1.13 3.43
C SER A 218 -26.16 0.89 1.96
N THR A 219 -27.43 0.66 1.65
CA THR A 219 -27.93 0.60 0.27
C THR A 219 -28.19 2.03 -0.20
N VAL A 220 -27.63 2.38 -1.36
CA VAL A 220 -27.67 3.72 -1.95
C VAL A 220 -27.95 3.63 -3.44
N SER A 221 -28.16 4.78 -4.09
CA SER A 221 -28.09 4.87 -5.55
C SER A 221 -26.64 5.19 -5.94
N SER A 222 -25.90 4.23 -6.50
CA SER A 222 -24.52 4.44 -6.91
C SER A 222 -24.38 5.59 -7.94
N ALA A 223 -25.41 5.84 -8.73
CA ALA A 223 -25.47 6.95 -9.68
C ALA A 223 -25.37 8.33 -8.97
N GLU A 224 -25.77 8.46 -7.71
CA GLU A 224 -25.63 9.71 -6.95
C GLU A 224 -24.20 9.96 -6.51
N PHE A 225 -23.41 8.91 -6.28
CA PHE A 225 -22.01 8.97 -5.90
C PHE A 225 -21.05 9.13 -7.11
N THR A 226 -21.55 8.87 -8.33
CA THR A 226 -20.77 9.03 -9.56
C THR A 226 -21.27 10.18 -10.46
N CYS A 227 -22.33 10.89 -10.07
CA CYS A 227 -22.93 11.96 -10.87
C CYS A 227 -21.96 13.11 -11.17
N TRP A 228 -20.93 13.27 -10.35
CA TRP A 228 -19.90 14.29 -10.53
C TRP A 228 -19.09 14.11 -11.82
N GLU A 229 -18.97 12.88 -12.37
CA GLU A 229 -18.33 12.62 -13.67
C GLU A 229 -18.98 13.44 -14.80
N SER A 230 -20.29 13.70 -14.71
CA SER A 230 -21.04 14.55 -15.64
C SER A 230 -21.11 16.01 -15.23
N GLY A 231 -20.36 16.41 -14.19
CA GLY A 231 -20.36 17.76 -13.65
C GLY A 231 -21.49 18.08 -12.68
N SER A 232 -22.32 17.11 -12.34
CA SER A 232 -23.37 17.24 -11.31
C SER A 232 -22.78 17.19 -9.90
N LEU A 233 -23.52 17.67 -8.89
CA LEU A 233 -23.20 17.49 -7.50
C LEU A 233 -24.41 16.96 -6.74
N SER A 234 -24.18 15.96 -5.89
CA SER A 234 -25.20 15.39 -5.01
C SER A 234 -24.70 15.37 -3.57
N PHE A 235 -25.47 15.93 -2.67
CA PHE A 235 -25.23 15.92 -1.24
C PHE A 235 -26.37 15.17 -0.57
N HIS A 236 -26.07 14.12 0.18
CA HIS A 236 -27.06 13.35 0.93
C HIS A 236 -26.69 13.36 2.39
N SER A 237 -27.44 14.10 3.20
CA SER A 237 -27.22 14.24 4.64
C SER A 237 -25.79 14.62 5.03
N GLN A 238 -25.14 15.49 4.24
CA GLN A 238 -23.76 15.91 4.47
C GLN A 238 -23.68 17.15 5.36
N ASP A 239 -22.67 17.21 6.24
CA ASP A 239 -22.41 18.38 7.05
C ASP A 239 -21.99 19.57 6.18
N ILE A 240 -22.32 20.78 6.65
CA ILE A 240 -22.09 22.03 5.89
C ILE A 240 -20.61 22.25 5.56
N HIS A 241 -19.67 21.79 6.37
CA HIS A 241 -18.25 21.96 6.10
C HIS A 241 -17.80 21.06 4.96
N SER A 242 -18.28 19.80 4.91
CA SER A 242 -18.03 18.88 3.77
C SER A 242 -18.63 19.44 2.47
N VAL A 243 -19.84 19.99 2.53
CA VAL A 243 -20.46 20.67 1.39
C VAL A 243 -19.63 21.88 0.94
N ALA A 244 -19.16 22.70 1.87
CA ALA A 244 -18.31 23.86 1.58
C ALA A 244 -16.99 23.43 0.90
N ARG A 245 -16.34 22.34 1.38
CA ARG A 245 -15.13 21.81 0.77
C ARG A 245 -15.39 21.25 -0.63
N ALA A 246 -16.48 20.52 -0.84
CA ALA A 246 -16.85 19.99 -2.16
C ALA A 246 -17.06 21.12 -3.19
N ILE A 247 -17.77 22.19 -2.80
CA ILE A 247 -17.93 23.40 -3.64
C ILE A 247 -16.58 24.08 -3.89
N SER A 248 -15.74 24.21 -2.85
CA SER A 248 -14.41 24.79 -2.98
C SER A 248 -13.55 24.03 -4.00
N ARG A 249 -13.58 22.70 -3.98
CA ARG A 249 -12.88 21.84 -4.94
C ARG A 249 -13.46 22.00 -6.35
N ARG A 250 -14.79 21.93 -6.47
CA ARG A 250 -15.47 21.94 -7.76
C ARG A 250 -15.29 23.25 -8.53
N PHE A 251 -15.35 24.40 -7.85
CA PHE A 251 -15.31 25.72 -8.46
C PHE A 251 -13.96 26.43 -8.31
N ASN A 252 -12.99 25.79 -7.68
CA ASN A 252 -11.68 26.38 -7.39
C ASN A 252 -11.77 27.72 -6.65
N VAL A 253 -12.63 27.79 -5.65
CA VAL A 253 -12.83 28.95 -4.78
C VAL A 253 -12.70 28.53 -3.32
N ASN A 254 -12.45 29.49 -2.43
CA ASN A 254 -12.50 29.17 -1.00
C ASN A 254 -13.89 29.45 -0.45
N VAL A 255 -14.48 28.49 0.23
CA VAL A 255 -15.77 28.60 0.91
C VAL A 255 -15.53 28.35 2.39
N TYR A 256 -15.84 29.35 3.22
CA TYR A 256 -15.65 29.31 4.66
C TYR A 256 -17.00 29.34 5.36
N VAL A 257 -17.23 28.44 6.31
CA VAL A 257 -18.33 28.49 7.25
C VAL A 257 -17.81 29.20 8.49
N THR A 258 -18.29 30.44 8.76
CA THR A 258 -17.71 31.33 9.77
C THR A 258 -18.54 31.44 11.04
N ASP A 259 -19.79 30.98 11.02
CA ASP A 259 -20.66 31.00 12.18
C ASP A 259 -20.88 29.60 12.72
N GLY A 260 -20.32 29.30 13.89
CA GLY A 260 -20.37 27.99 14.53
C GLY A 260 -21.79 27.45 14.85
N LYS A 261 -22.80 28.34 14.80
CA LYS A 261 -24.20 27.88 14.96
C LYS A 261 -24.65 26.93 13.86
N TYR A 262 -23.96 26.94 12.69
CA TYR A 262 -24.28 26.07 11.56
C TYR A 262 -23.42 24.79 11.49
N ASP A 263 -22.49 24.57 12.41
CA ASP A 263 -21.59 23.39 12.40
C ASP A 263 -22.33 22.05 12.38
N LYS A 264 -23.58 22.04 12.89
CA LYS A 264 -24.44 20.86 12.90
C LYS A 264 -25.46 20.83 11.75
N ALA A 265 -25.40 21.81 10.83
CA ALA A 265 -26.32 21.83 9.70
C ALA A 265 -26.00 20.68 8.74
N VAL A 266 -27.03 19.97 8.35
CA VAL A 266 -26.98 18.83 7.43
C VAL A 266 -27.71 19.20 6.14
N ILE A 267 -27.06 18.98 5.01
CA ILE A 267 -27.54 19.38 3.70
C ILE A 267 -27.87 18.15 2.87
N THR A 268 -29.05 18.15 2.26
CA THR A 268 -29.43 17.24 1.19
C THR A 268 -29.83 18.10 0.00
N ALA A 269 -29.06 18.03 -1.08
CA ALA A 269 -29.30 18.82 -2.29
C ALA A 269 -28.71 18.11 -3.50
N LYS A 270 -29.27 18.35 -4.68
CA LYS A 270 -28.77 17.81 -5.95
C LYS A 270 -28.75 18.92 -7.00
N PHE A 271 -27.60 19.06 -7.65
CA PHE A 271 -27.34 20.04 -8.71
C PHE A 271 -26.96 19.30 -9.98
N ILE A 272 -27.85 19.29 -10.98
CA ILE A 272 -27.75 18.44 -12.16
C ILE A 272 -27.91 19.18 -13.49
N HIS A 273 -28.18 20.50 -13.41
CA HIS A 273 -28.46 21.31 -14.60
C HIS A 273 -27.33 22.28 -14.95
N GLY A 274 -26.13 22.09 -14.36
CA GLY A 274 -25.00 22.99 -14.58
C GLY A 274 -25.13 24.30 -13.82
N GLU A 275 -25.77 24.27 -12.65
CA GLU A 275 -25.95 25.43 -11.79
C GLU A 275 -24.62 26.09 -11.47
N THR A 276 -24.60 27.39 -11.54
CA THR A 276 -23.44 28.23 -11.24
C THR A 276 -23.11 28.19 -9.75
N LEU A 277 -21.90 28.59 -9.39
CA LEU A 277 -21.46 28.69 -7.99
C LEU A 277 -22.44 29.49 -7.13
N ASP A 278 -22.91 30.66 -7.62
CA ASP A 278 -23.84 31.54 -6.91
C ASP A 278 -25.19 30.86 -6.68
N GLU A 279 -25.72 30.19 -7.70
CA GLU A 279 -26.98 29.43 -7.61
C GLU A 279 -26.89 28.30 -6.59
N GLN A 280 -25.77 27.54 -6.59
CA GLN A 280 -25.57 26.45 -5.66
C GLN A 280 -25.46 26.95 -4.21
N VAL A 281 -24.59 27.93 -3.96
CA VAL A 281 -24.42 28.52 -2.61
C VAL A 281 -25.71 29.16 -2.12
N SER A 282 -26.41 29.91 -2.99
CA SER A 282 -27.70 30.51 -2.68
C SER A 282 -28.75 29.46 -2.33
N ALA A 283 -28.83 28.35 -3.08
CA ALA A 283 -29.72 27.25 -2.78
C ALA A 283 -29.44 26.60 -1.45
N ILE A 284 -28.15 26.31 -1.15
CA ILE A 284 -27.73 25.72 0.14
C ILE A 284 -28.10 26.65 1.30
N CYS A 285 -27.83 27.96 1.18
CA CYS A 285 -28.20 28.91 2.25
C CYS A 285 -29.71 28.98 2.49
N ARG A 286 -30.53 28.76 1.46
CA ARG A 286 -32.00 28.73 1.61
C ARG A 286 -32.51 27.47 2.33
N LEU A 287 -31.75 26.35 2.31
CA LEU A 287 -32.15 25.13 3.01
C LEU A 287 -32.02 25.24 4.52
N VAL A 288 -31.18 26.16 5.02
CA VAL A 288 -30.93 26.33 6.45
C VAL A 288 -31.44 27.69 6.93
N PRO A 289 -32.41 27.73 7.82
CA PRO A 289 -33.00 28.99 8.28
C PRO A 289 -31.95 29.96 8.84
N GLY A 290 -31.97 31.20 8.31
CA GLY A 290 -31.08 32.27 8.73
C GLY A 290 -29.66 32.24 8.20
N MET A 291 -29.28 31.18 7.45
CA MET A 291 -27.99 31.09 6.78
C MET A 291 -27.92 32.06 5.60
N LYS A 292 -26.81 32.79 5.53
CA LYS A 292 -26.52 33.75 4.45
C LYS A 292 -25.09 33.58 4.01
N TYR A 293 -24.75 34.10 2.85
CA TYR A 293 -23.36 34.16 2.41
C TYR A 293 -22.99 35.56 1.93
N THR A 294 -21.71 35.84 1.93
CA THR A 294 -21.11 37.04 1.31
C THR A 294 -19.90 36.63 0.50
N VAL A 295 -19.70 37.30 -0.63
CA VAL A 295 -18.53 37.16 -1.46
C VAL A 295 -17.59 38.32 -1.16
N LYS A 296 -16.33 38.00 -0.81
CA LYS A 296 -15.29 39.00 -0.57
C LYS A 296 -13.96 38.48 -1.11
N ASP A 297 -13.29 39.28 -1.93
CA ASP A 297 -11.98 39.00 -2.51
C ASP A 297 -11.95 37.61 -3.23
N GLY A 298 -13.03 37.25 -3.93
CA GLY A 298 -13.17 35.94 -4.62
C GLY A 298 -13.44 34.75 -3.71
N ASN A 299 -13.56 34.96 -2.39
CA ASN A 299 -13.89 33.92 -1.43
C ASN A 299 -15.35 34.04 -0.98
N ILE A 300 -15.94 32.92 -0.57
CA ILE A 300 -17.31 32.82 -0.08
C ILE A 300 -17.29 32.60 1.44
N TYR A 301 -18.07 33.40 2.16
CA TYR A 301 -18.22 33.31 3.62
C TYR A 301 -19.67 33.02 3.95
N ILE A 302 -19.97 31.82 4.42
CA ILE A 302 -21.28 31.38 4.91
C ILE A 302 -21.39 31.75 6.40
N ARG A 303 -22.45 32.43 6.75
CA ARG A 303 -22.67 32.99 8.10
C ARG A 303 -24.15 33.05 8.48
#